data_1e4374a30df8a89156fea9fe035c56d7
#
_entry.id   1e4374a30df8a89156fea9fe035c56d7
#
_cell.length_a   1.000
_cell.length_b   1.000
_cell.length_c   1.000
_cell.angle_alpha   90.00
_cell.angle_beta   90.00
_cell.angle_gamma   90.00
#
_symmetry.space_group_name_H-M   'P 1'
#
loop_
_entity.id
_entity.type
_entity.pdbx_description
1 polymer ?
#
loop_
_entity_poly.entity_id
_entity_poly.type
_entity_poly.pdbx_seq_one_letter_code
_entity_poly.pdbx_strand_id
1 'polypeptide(L)'
;MSPEPGLRVGFVPGVILRKWRTIFEERYPSVPLGLVEVAEAAVRETLDAGVVDFVFARLPVATDGVHVIRLYDEVPVVWVSKDHPISLFDEVAASDLSAERVLTEVSPSSIDQVVDGEAVLRVPLSVARTESRRDLVYRPVVDAEPTTIALVWSVDNENTSLDDFIGVVRGR
;
A
#
# COMPACT_ATOMS: atom_id res chain seq x y z
N MET A 1 -17.99 -1.13 -32.80
CA MET A 1 -17.70 0.01 -31.93
C MET A 1 -16.81 -0.46 -30.79
N SER A 2 -15.59 0.03 -30.77
CA SER A 2 -14.69 -0.32 -29.66
C SER A 2 -15.16 0.34 -28.37
N PRO A 3 -15.15 -0.36 -27.23
CA PRO A 3 -15.44 0.28 -25.95
C PRO A 3 -14.43 1.40 -25.71
N GLU A 4 -14.86 2.47 -25.07
CA GLU A 4 -13.93 3.52 -24.64
C GLU A 4 -12.82 2.90 -23.80
N PRO A 5 -11.55 3.29 -24.04
CA PRO A 5 -10.46 2.76 -23.22
C PRO A 5 -10.68 3.17 -21.77
N GLY A 6 -10.81 2.17 -20.92
CA GLY A 6 -10.93 2.39 -19.48
C GLY A 6 -9.60 2.79 -18.86
N LEU A 7 -9.64 3.09 -17.58
CA LEU A 7 -8.47 3.34 -16.76
C LEU A 7 -8.32 2.18 -15.79
N ARG A 8 -7.11 1.62 -15.69
CA ARG A 8 -6.80 0.52 -14.78
C ARG A 8 -5.80 1.01 -13.73
N VAL A 9 -6.18 0.89 -12.49
CA VAL A 9 -5.39 1.40 -11.35
C VAL A 9 -5.03 0.25 -10.43
N GLY A 10 -3.72 0.03 -10.26
CA GLY A 10 -3.19 -0.91 -9.29
C GLY A 10 -2.97 -0.24 -7.95
N PHE A 11 -2.99 -1.03 -6.89
CA PHE A 11 -2.70 -0.54 -5.53
C PHE A 11 -2.04 -1.66 -4.71
N VAL A 12 -1.04 -1.29 -3.92
CA VAL A 12 -0.39 -2.23 -3.01
C VAL A 12 -1.26 -2.45 -1.77
N PRO A 13 -1.08 -3.58 -1.05
CA PRO A 13 -1.84 -3.86 0.16
C PRO A 13 -1.84 -2.69 1.16
N GLY A 14 -2.99 -2.42 1.76
CA GLY A 14 -3.19 -1.37 2.75
C GLY A 14 -3.69 -0.05 2.17
N VAL A 15 -3.54 0.19 0.88
CA VAL A 15 -4.04 1.41 0.24
C VAL A 15 -5.53 1.28 -0.02
N ILE A 16 -6.29 2.32 0.35
CA ILE A 16 -7.75 2.38 0.18
C ILE A 16 -8.06 3.47 -0.84
N LEU A 17 -8.67 3.08 -1.96
CA LEU A 17 -8.94 3.98 -3.09
C LEU A 17 -10.38 4.51 -3.14
N ARG A 18 -11.22 4.13 -2.20
CA ARG A 18 -12.66 4.42 -2.23
C ARG A 18 -12.99 5.89 -2.49
N LYS A 19 -12.30 6.80 -1.81
CA LYS A 19 -12.53 8.25 -1.95
C LYS A 19 -12.27 8.70 -3.39
N TRP A 20 -11.13 8.36 -3.94
CA TRP A 20 -10.73 8.76 -5.29
C TRP A 20 -11.58 8.07 -6.36
N ARG A 21 -11.90 6.80 -6.15
CA ARG A 21 -12.79 6.05 -7.03
C ARG A 21 -14.16 6.72 -7.14
N THR A 22 -14.77 7.06 -6.01
CA THR A 22 -16.09 7.70 -5.98
C THR A 22 -16.06 9.03 -6.74
N ILE A 23 -15.08 9.88 -6.48
CA ILE A 23 -14.95 11.18 -7.14
C ILE A 23 -14.73 10.99 -8.64
N PHE A 24 -13.87 10.07 -9.03
CA PHE A 24 -13.59 9.84 -10.45
C PHE A 24 -14.82 9.33 -11.21
N GLU A 25 -15.53 8.36 -10.64
CA GLU A 25 -16.74 7.80 -11.26
C GLU A 25 -17.86 8.84 -11.38
N GLU A 26 -17.96 9.75 -10.43
CA GLU A 26 -18.93 10.86 -10.49
C GLU A 26 -18.58 11.89 -11.57
N ARG A 27 -17.31 12.24 -11.71
CA ARG A 27 -16.84 13.24 -12.67
C ARG A 27 -16.72 12.71 -14.09
N TYR A 28 -16.35 11.45 -14.24
CA TYR A 28 -16.05 10.84 -15.53
C TYR A 28 -16.81 9.50 -15.69
N PRO A 29 -18.15 9.54 -15.67
CA PRO A 29 -18.96 8.31 -15.66
C PRO A 29 -18.83 7.49 -16.94
N SER A 30 -18.33 8.07 -18.04
CA SER A 30 -18.11 7.34 -19.30
C SER A 30 -16.77 6.59 -19.35
N VAL A 31 -15.89 6.81 -18.39
CA VAL A 31 -14.58 6.15 -18.32
C VAL A 31 -14.64 4.97 -17.36
N PRO A 32 -14.59 3.72 -17.84
CA PRO A 32 -14.54 2.57 -16.95
C PRO A 32 -13.29 2.59 -16.09
N LEU A 33 -13.46 2.38 -14.78
CA LEU A 33 -12.35 2.36 -13.82
C LEU A 33 -12.22 0.95 -13.22
N GLY A 34 -11.11 0.27 -13.54
CA GLY A 34 -10.76 -1.02 -12.96
C GLY A 34 -9.73 -0.85 -11.84
N LEU A 35 -9.92 -1.57 -10.74
CA LEU A 35 -8.99 -1.59 -9.61
C LEU A 35 -8.39 -2.98 -9.46
N VAL A 36 -7.07 -3.05 -9.29
CA VAL A 36 -6.33 -4.32 -9.19
C VAL A 36 -5.34 -4.23 -8.02
N GLU A 37 -5.41 -5.17 -7.08
CA GLU A 37 -4.39 -5.27 -6.04
C GLU A 37 -3.10 -5.81 -6.63
N VAL A 38 -1.98 -5.16 -6.33
CA VAL A 38 -0.66 -5.48 -6.86
C VAL A 38 0.30 -5.75 -5.70
N ALA A 39 1.01 -6.87 -5.73
CA ALA A 39 2.05 -7.15 -4.74
C ALA A 39 3.16 -6.09 -4.82
N GLU A 40 3.72 -5.69 -3.68
CA GLU A 40 4.77 -4.66 -3.65
C GLU A 40 5.96 -5.01 -4.55
N ALA A 41 6.37 -6.27 -4.58
CA ALA A 41 7.48 -6.73 -5.41
C ALA A 41 7.17 -6.72 -6.91
N ALA A 42 5.89 -6.64 -7.31
CA ALA A 42 5.45 -6.72 -8.70
C ALA A 42 5.07 -5.37 -9.31
N VAL A 43 5.26 -4.26 -8.63
CA VAL A 43 4.83 -2.93 -9.07
C VAL A 43 5.42 -2.57 -10.45
N ARG A 44 6.74 -2.63 -10.60
CA ARG A 44 7.39 -2.27 -11.86
C ARG A 44 7.06 -3.24 -12.98
N GLU A 45 7.04 -4.51 -12.70
CA GLU A 45 6.67 -5.54 -13.67
C GLU A 45 5.25 -5.32 -14.20
N THR A 46 4.31 -5.01 -13.32
CA THR A 46 2.92 -4.76 -13.67
C THR A 46 2.76 -3.51 -14.54
N LEU A 47 3.49 -2.44 -14.22
CA LEU A 47 3.52 -1.21 -15.02
C LEU A 47 4.15 -1.45 -16.40
N ASP A 48 5.31 -2.09 -16.43
CA ASP A 48 6.07 -2.33 -17.65
C ASP A 48 5.31 -3.27 -18.60
N ALA A 49 4.54 -4.20 -18.08
CA ALA A 49 3.70 -5.09 -18.87
C ALA A 49 2.40 -4.44 -19.37
N GLY A 50 2.10 -3.21 -18.98
CA GLY A 50 0.89 -2.52 -19.37
C GLY A 50 -0.40 -3.10 -18.79
N VAL A 51 -0.31 -3.86 -17.71
CA VAL A 51 -1.47 -4.45 -17.02
C VAL A 51 -2.32 -3.36 -16.37
N VAL A 52 -1.67 -2.33 -15.85
CA VAL A 52 -2.32 -1.17 -15.24
C VAL A 52 -1.74 0.12 -15.80
N ASP A 53 -2.52 1.20 -15.71
CA ASP A 53 -2.10 2.54 -16.11
C ASP A 53 -1.37 3.26 -14.98
N PHE A 54 -1.84 3.08 -13.74
CA PHE A 54 -1.26 3.64 -12.53
C PHE A 54 -1.07 2.55 -11.48
N VAL A 55 -0.12 2.78 -10.57
CA VAL A 55 -0.05 2.04 -9.31
C VAL A 55 0.09 3.02 -8.16
N PHE A 56 -0.74 2.85 -7.13
CA PHE A 56 -0.49 3.44 -5.81
C PHE A 56 0.51 2.54 -5.13
N ALA A 57 1.76 2.96 -5.11
CA ALA A 57 2.90 2.15 -4.67
C ALA A 57 3.49 2.68 -3.37
N ARG A 58 4.09 1.79 -2.61
CA ARG A 58 4.86 2.15 -1.42
C ARG A 58 6.32 2.29 -1.82
N LEU A 59 6.87 3.48 -1.59
CA LEU A 59 8.26 3.76 -1.94
C LEU A 59 9.24 2.97 -1.03
N PRO A 60 10.44 2.62 -1.52
CA PRO A 60 11.02 3.01 -2.81
C PRO A 60 10.54 2.14 -3.98
N VAL A 61 10.50 2.74 -5.17
CA VAL A 61 10.33 2.04 -6.45
C VAL A 61 11.43 2.52 -7.40
N ALA A 62 11.78 1.70 -8.38
CA ALA A 62 12.71 2.13 -9.42
C ALA A 62 12.07 3.27 -10.23
N THR A 63 12.77 4.39 -10.38
CA THR A 63 12.21 5.63 -10.93
C THR A 63 12.50 5.83 -12.42
N ASP A 64 13.30 4.99 -13.03
CA ASP A 64 13.59 5.07 -14.46
C ASP A 64 12.34 4.78 -15.29
N GLY A 65 12.02 5.66 -16.21
CA GLY A 65 10.90 5.50 -17.13
C GLY A 65 9.51 5.67 -16.51
N VAL A 66 9.42 6.18 -15.30
CA VAL A 66 8.13 6.44 -14.63
C VAL A 66 8.07 7.84 -14.05
N HIS A 67 6.84 8.35 -13.95
CA HIS A 67 6.53 9.53 -13.15
C HIS A 67 6.11 9.07 -11.75
N VAL A 68 6.47 9.84 -10.73
CA VAL A 68 6.16 9.55 -9.32
C VAL A 68 5.64 10.81 -8.66
N ILE A 69 4.45 10.73 -8.06
CA ILE A 69 3.89 11.79 -7.22
C ILE A 69 3.74 11.24 -5.80
N ARG A 70 4.49 11.82 -4.84
CA ARG A 70 4.37 11.46 -3.43
C ARG A 70 3.03 12.00 -2.90
N LEU A 71 2.25 11.16 -2.23
CA LEU A 71 0.90 11.50 -1.79
C LEU A 71 0.80 11.67 -0.27
N TYR A 72 1.22 10.68 0.51
CA TYR A 72 1.15 10.74 1.96
C TYR A 72 2.10 9.73 2.60
N ASP A 73 2.44 9.98 3.86
CA ASP A 73 3.26 9.07 4.67
C ASP A 73 2.38 8.17 5.52
N GLU A 74 2.86 6.96 5.77
CA GLU A 74 2.20 5.96 6.60
C GLU A 74 2.98 5.74 7.89
N VAL A 75 2.25 5.56 8.99
CA VAL A 75 2.84 5.29 10.30
C VAL A 75 3.38 3.84 10.33
N PRO A 76 4.67 3.63 10.67
CA PRO A 76 5.19 2.28 10.86
C PRO A 76 4.69 1.69 12.17
N VAL A 77 4.25 0.44 12.13
CA VAL A 77 3.82 -0.29 13.33
C VAL A 77 4.47 -1.66 13.38
N VAL A 78 4.50 -2.26 14.55
CA VAL A 78 4.80 -3.67 14.74
C VAL A 78 3.52 -4.40 15.13
N TRP A 79 3.30 -5.54 14.51
CA TRP A 79 2.14 -6.39 14.73
C TRP A 79 2.59 -7.60 15.54
N VAL A 80 1.97 -7.82 16.69
CA VAL A 80 2.39 -8.85 17.65
C VAL A 80 1.18 -9.63 18.17
N SER A 81 1.43 -10.82 18.71
CA SER A 81 0.41 -11.55 19.46
C SER A 81 -0.06 -10.71 20.65
N LYS A 82 -1.36 -10.76 20.94
CA LYS A 82 -1.92 -10.10 22.13
C LYS A 82 -1.25 -10.55 23.44
N ASP A 83 -0.67 -11.74 23.44
CA ASP A 83 0.00 -12.31 24.60
C ASP A 83 1.53 -12.05 24.62
N HIS A 84 2.04 -11.37 23.60
CA HIS A 84 3.45 -11.00 23.53
C HIS A 84 3.76 -9.87 24.52
N PRO A 85 4.94 -9.88 25.17
CA PRO A 85 5.32 -8.80 26.11
C PRO A 85 5.23 -7.39 25.53
N ILE A 86 5.52 -7.21 24.24
CA ILE A 86 5.43 -5.93 23.53
C ILE A 86 3.99 -5.37 23.54
N SER A 87 2.98 -6.23 23.63
CA SER A 87 1.58 -5.80 23.66
C SER A 87 1.26 -4.95 24.91
N LEU A 88 2.10 -5.00 25.94
CA LEU A 88 1.94 -4.22 27.17
C LEU A 88 2.39 -2.78 27.03
N PHE A 89 3.11 -2.43 25.99
CA PHE A 89 3.57 -1.06 25.72
C PHE A 89 2.59 -0.34 24.80
N ASP A 90 2.46 0.98 24.98
CA ASP A 90 1.64 1.81 24.07
C ASP A 90 2.37 2.07 22.75
N GLU A 91 3.71 2.17 22.81
CA GLU A 91 4.57 2.39 21.66
C GLU A 91 5.92 1.71 21.90
N VAL A 92 6.68 1.45 20.85
CA VAL A 92 7.98 0.80 20.92
C VAL A 92 9.02 1.54 20.10
N ALA A 93 10.29 1.39 20.49
CA ALA A 93 11.43 1.78 19.67
C ALA A 93 11.94 0.58 18.88
N ALA A 94 12.68 0.82 17.79
CA ALA A 94 13.28 -0.27 17.01
C ALA A 94 14.20 -1.16 17.85
N SER A 95 14.89 -0.58 18.85
CA SER A 95 15.75 -1.34 19.76
C SER A 95 14.98 -2.34 20.64
N ASP A 96 13.70 -2.10 20.90
CA ASP A 96 12.86 -3.04 21.65
C ASP A 96 12.59 -4.33 20.88
N LEU A 97 12.84 -4.31 19.56
CA LEU A 97 12.64 -5.45 18.67
C LEU A 97 13.93 -6.23 18.41
N SER A 98 15.05 -5.83 19.04
CA SER A 98 16.37 -6.41 18.74
C SER A 98 16.49 -7.90 19.07
N ALA A 99 15.73 -8.39 20.04
CA ALA A 99 15.69 -9.80 20.42
C ALA A 99 14.60 -10.59 19.66
N GLU A 100 13.84 -9.92 18.81
CA GLU A 100 12.73 -10.55 18.11
C GLU A 100 13.10 -10.95 16.68
N ARG A 101 12.42 -11.98 16.18
CA ARG A 101 12.46 -12.30 14.76
C ARG A 101 11.49 -11.35 14.05
N VAL A 102 12.03 -10.39 13.31
CA VAL A 102 11.23 -9.36 12.63
C VAL A 102 10.97 -9.79 11.20
N LEU A 103 9.70 -9.97 10.85
CA LEU A 103 9.23 -10.23 9.49
C LEU A 103 8.66 -8.94 8.90
N THR A 104 8.71 -8.81 7.58
CA THR A 104 8.21 -7.63 6.87
C THR A 104 7.19 -7.96 5.81
N GLU A 105 7.06 -9.22 5.41
CA GLU A 105 6.08 -9.67 4.41
C GLU A 105 4.86 -10.29 5.08
N VAL A 106 3.68 -9.84 4.68
CA VAL A 106 2.41 -10.39 5.15
C VAL A 106 2.05 -11.61 4.30
N SER A 107 1.96 -12.76 4.94
CA SER A 107 1.54 -14.02 4.34
C SER A 107 0.83 -14.86 5.39
N PRO A 108 0.07 -15.89 5.01
CA PRO A 108 -0.50 -16.82 6.00
C PRO A 108 0.56 -17.42 6.94
N SER A 109 1.74 -17.75 6.41
CA SER A 109 2.83 -18.27 7.20
C SER A 109 3.40 -17.27 8.21
N SER A 110 3.62 -16.01 7.78
CA SER A 110 4.14 -14.99 8.69
C SER A 110 3.12 -14.64 9.79
N ILE A 111 1.85 -14.58 9.45
CA ILE A 111 0.78 -14.34 10.43
C ILE A 111 0.73 -15.47 11.46
N ASP A 112 0.82 -16.71 11.04
CA ASP A 112 0.84 -17.86 11.95
C ASP A 112 2.00 -17.79 12.93
N GLN A 113 3.18 -17.41 12.47
CA GLN A 113 4.35 -17.24 13.33
C GLN A 113 4.16 -16.12 14.35
N VAL A 114 3.48 -15.04 13.96
CA VAL A 114 3.18 -13.93 14.88
C VAL A 114 2.15 -14.36 15.92
N VAL A 115 1.11 -15.06 15.51
CA VAL A 115 0.08 -15.60 16.42
C VAL A 115 0.69 -16.52 17.46
N ASP A 116 1.63 -17.35 17.03
CA ASP A 116 2.33 -18.31 17.92
C ASP A 116 3.39 -17.65 18.82
N GLY A 117 3.63 -16.35 18.66
CA GLY A 117 4.63 -15.63 19.44
C GLY A 117 6.07 -15.85 19.01
N GLU A 118 6.28 -16.48 17.85
CA GLU A 118 7.61 -16.82 17.33
C GLU A 118 8.26 -15.66 16.57
N ALA A 119 7.47 -14.69 16.13
CA ALA A 119 7.93 -13.55 15.34
C ALA A 119 7.05 -12.32 15.57
N VAL A 120 7.52 -11.18 15.09
CA VAL A 120 6.76 -9.93 15.01
C VAL A 120 6.76 -9.45 13.56
N LEU A 121 5.73 -8.71 13.14
CA LEU A 121 5.63 -8.16 11.78
C LEU A 121 5.73 -6.63 11.82
N ARG A 122 6.69 -6.09 11.09
CA ARG A 122 6.80 -4.65 10.85
C ARG A 122 6.05 -4.33 9.57
N VAL A 123 4.97 -3.57 9.69
CA VAL A 123 4.10 -3.21 8.57
C VAL A 123 3.64 -1.76 8.73
N PRO A 124 3.16 -1.13 7.65
CA PRO A 124 2.47 0.14 7.79
C PRO A 124 1.14 -0.04 8.54
N LEU A 125 0.71 1.00 9.25
CA LEU A 125 -0.55 0.99 10.00
C LEU A 125 -1.74 0.60 9.13
N SER A 126 -1.78 1.06 7.89
CA SER A 126 -2.85 0.73 6.95
C SER A 126 -2.98 -0.76 6.71
N VAL A 127 -1.87 -1.48 6.60
CA VAL A 127 -1.85 -2.94 6.43
C VAL A 127 -2.39 -3.63 7.67
N ALA A 128 -1.95 -3.21 8.86
CA ALA A 128 -2.44 -3.79 10.13
C ALA A 128 -3.94 -3.59 10.30
N ARG A 129 -4.49 -2.47 9.83
CA ARG A 129 -5.93 -2.19 9.92
C ARG A 129 -6.77 -3.03 8.97
N THR A 130 -6.27 -3.31 7.76
CA THR A 130 -7.02 -4.13 6.78
C THR A 130 -7.04 -5.60 7.15
N GLU A 131 -6.04 -6.07 7.90
CA GLU A 131 -5.88 -7.45 8.34
C GLU A 131 -6.24 -7.64 9.82
N SER A 132 -7.17 -6.85 10.34
CA SER A 132 -7.55 -6.86 11.75
C SER A 132 -7.94 -8.25 12.26
N ARG A 133 -7.31 -8.69 13.35
CA ARG A 133 -7.55 -10.00 13.99
C ARG A 133 -7.64 -9.84 15.50
N ARG A 134 -8.46 -10.68 16.15
CA ARG A 134 -8.65 -10.65 17.61
C ARG A 134 -7.41 -11.08 18.40
N ASP A 135 -6.58 -11.95 17.82
CA ASP A 135 -5.39 -12.51 18.45
C ASP A 135 -4.13 -11.68 18.23
N LEU A 136 -4.22 -10.61 17.47
CA LEU A 136 -3.12 -9.71 17.16
C LEU A 136 -3.42 -8.27 17.55
N VAL A 137 -2.38 -7.57 17.98
CA VAL A 137 -2.42 -6.14 18.25
C VAL A 137 -1.26 -5.45 17.54
N TYR A 138 -1.38 -4.16 17.27
CA TYR A 138 -0.28 -3.39 16.70
C TYR A 138 0.14 -2.27 17.64
N ARG A 139 1.44 -1.90 17.56
CA ARG A 139 2.01 -0.79 18.33
C ARG A 139 2.87 0.08 17.41
N PRO A 140 2.79 1.42 17.50
CA PRO A 140 3.65 2.28 16.70
C PRO A 140 5.13 2.07 17.03
N VAL A 141 5.98 2.12 16.00
CA VAL A 141 7.43 2.12 16.16
C VAL A 141 7.89 3.56 15.98
N VAL A 142 8.18 4.24 17.10
CA VAL A 142 8.30 5.70 17.14
C VAL A 142 9.55 6.27 16.46
N ASP A 143 10.61 5.47 16.34
CA ASP A 143 11.87 5.89 15.71
C ASP A 143 12.12 5.25 14.35
N ALA A 144 11.14 4.52 13.81
CA ALA A 144 11.22 4.00 12.45
C ALA A 144 10.78 5.08 11.46
N GLU A 145 11.43 5.09 10.28
CA GLU A 145 11.03 6.01 9.23
C GLU A 145 9.65 5.63 8.66
N PRO A 146 8.77 6.62 8.43
CA PRO A 146 7.49 6.34 7.78
C PRO A 146 7.70 5.84 6.36
N THR A 147 6.77 5.01 5.89
CA THR A 147 6.69 4.68 4.47
C THR A 147 5.87 5.74 3.74
N THR A 148 6.09 5.89 2.45
CA THR A 148 5.38 6.88 1.64
C THR A 148 4.61 6.18 0.53
N ILE A 149 3.34 6.53 0.37
CA ILE A 149 2.53 6.12 -0.78
C ILE A 149 2.66 7.16 -1.87
N ALA A 150 2.88 6.69 -3.09
CA ALA A 150 3.03 7.52 -4.27
C ALA A 150 2.20 6.97 -5.42
N LEU A 151 1.75 7.87 -6.30
CA LEU A 151 1.13 7.51 -7.56
C LEU A 151 2.23 7.39 -8.61
N VAL A 152 2.30 6.25 -9.28
CA VAL A 152 3.36 5.93 -10.24
C VAL A 152 2.74 5.49 -11.57
N TRP A 153 3.26 6.00 -12.68
CA TRP A 153 2.84 5.59 -14.02
C TRP A 153 3.99 5.73 -15.02
N SER A 154 3.91 4.96 -16.11
CA SER A 154 4.93 5.00 -17.17
C SER A 154 4.92 6.33 -17.90
N VAL A 155 6.11 6.86 -18.20
CA VAL A 155 6.26 8.06 -19.05
C VAL A 155 5.74 7.84 -20.46
N ASP A 156 5.66 6.59 -20.92
CA ASP A 156 5.21 6.20 -22.25
C ASP A 156 3.71 5.94 -22.33
N ASN A 157 2.99 6.06 -21.21
CA ASN A 157 1.56 5.82 -21.18
C ASN A 157 0.82 6.98 -21.85
N GLU A 158 0.10 6.69 -22.93
CA GLU A 158 -0.64 7.66 -23.74
C GLU A 158 -2.16 7.65 -23.47
N ASN A 159 -2.61 6.99 -22.40
CA ASN A 159 -4.03 6.97 -22.05
C ASN A 159 -4.54 8.40 -21.83
N THR A 160 -5.60 8.76 -22.55
CA THR A 160 -6.13 10.13 -22.53
C THR A 160 -6.80 10.51 -21.20
N SER A 161 -7.07 9.53 -20.33
CA SER A 161 -7.69 9.76 -19.01
C SER A 161 -6.68 9.94 -17.86
N LEU A 162 -5.38 9.88 -18.15
CA LEU A 162 -4.35 10.02 -17.10
C LEU A 162 -4.47 11.35 -16.34
N ASP A 163 -4.54 12.46 -17.06
CA ASP A 163 -4.60 13.81 -16.45
C ASP A 163 -5.86 13.98 -15.60
N ASP A 164 -6.98 13.43 -16.03
CA ASP A 164 -8.24 13.48 -15.29
C ASP A 164 -8.12 12.75 -13.94
N PHE A 165 -7.52 11.58 -13.94
CA PHE A 165 -7.30 10.80 -12.72
C PHE A 165 -6.30 11.48 -11.78
N ILE A 166 -5.19 11.99 -12.31
CA ILE A 166 -4.21 12.75 -11.54
C ILE A 166 -4.86 13.96 -10.88
N GLY A 167 -5.73 14.66 -11.61
CA GLY A 167 -6.48 15.81 -11.07
C GLY A 167 -7.34 15.42 -9.88
N VAL A 168 -8.04 14.30 -9.95
CA VAL A 168 -8.86 13.77 -8.85
C VAL A 168 -7.99 13.46 -7.63
N VAL A 169 -6.88 12.76 -7.82
CA VAL A 169 -5.99 12.38 -6.72
C VAL A 169 -5.38 13.62 -6.04
N ARG A 170 -5.07 14.66 -6.81
CA ARG A 170 -4.52 15.92 -6.30
C ARG A 170 -5.57 16.89 -5.75
N GLY A 171 -6.84 16.52 -5.78
CA GLY A 171 -7.92 17.34 -5.25
C GLY A 171 -8.35 18.53 -6.11
N ARG A 172 -8.12 18.42 -7.42
CA ARG A 172 -8.51 19.48 -8.36
C ARG A 172 -9.96 19.34 -8.83
#